data_3a30ac4c0665f72372bdd22b415bd89e
#
_entry.id   3a30ac4c0665f72372bdd22b415bd89e
#
_cell.length_a   1.000
_cell.length_b   1.000
_cell.length_c   1.000
_cell.angle_alpha   90.00
_cell.angle_beta   90.00
_cell.angle_gamma   90.00
#
_symmetry.space_group_name_H-M   'P 1'
#
loop_
_entity.id
_entity.type
_entity.pdbx_description
1 polymer ?
#
loop_
_entity_poly.entity_id
_entity_poly.type
_entity_poly.pdbx_seq_one_letter_code
_entity_poly.pdbx_strand_id
1 'polypeptide(L)' 'MSVKQLADDIASLSNDLVGDAEKQGSGNQAAGRRARVASGKIAKLCKEFRKASLAA' A
#
# COMPACT_ATOMS: atom_id res chain seq x y z
N MET A 1 -3.91 10.27 -12.61
CA MET A 1 -4.87 9.70 -11.64
C MET A 1 -5.43 10.82 -10.76
N SER A 2 -6.68 10.73 -10.39
CA SER A 2 -7.27 11.69 -9.47
C SER A 2 -6.76 11.48 -8.03
N VAL A 3 -6.89 12.50 -7.20
CA VAL A 3 -6.54 12.42 -5.77
C VAL A 3 -7.34 11.31 -5.10
N LYS A 4 -8.63 11.21 -5.41
CA LYS A 4 -9.52 10.17 -4.85
C LYS A 4 -9.08 8.77 -5.29
N GLN A 5 -8.72 8.60 -6.56
CA GLN A 5 -8.24 7.32 -7.08
C GLN A 5 -6.96 6.88 -6.36
N LEU A 6 -6.02 7.80 -6.17
CA LEU A 6 -4.78 7.50 -5.45
C LEU A 6 -5.06 7.08 -4.01
N ALA A 7 -5.97 7.77 -3.33
CA ALA A 7 -6.35 7.41 -1.96
C ALA A 7 -6.99 6.02 -1.91
N ASP A 8 -7.85 5.68 -2.86
CA ASP A 8 -8.50 4.37 -2.93
C ASP A 8 -7.47 3.25 -3.15
N ASP A 9 -6.50 3.49 -4.03
CA ASP A 9 -5.44 2.51 -4.29
C ASP A 9 -4.57 2.28 -3.05
N ILE A 10 -4.24 3.36 -2.33
CA ILE A 10 -3.50 3.26 -1.07
C ILE A 10 -4.28 2.44 -0.04
N ALA A 11 -5.58 2.70 0.09
CA ALA A 11 -6.42 1.96 1.04
C ALA A 11 -6.48 0.47 0.70
N SER A 12 -6.64 0.14 -0.58
CA SER A 12 -6.70 -1.25 -1.04
C SER A 12 -5.39 -2.00 -0.74
N LEU A 13 -4.25 -1.39 -1.07
CA LEU A 13 -2.94 -1.98 -0.79
C LEU A 13 -2.68 -2.09 0.72
N SER A 14 -3.17 -1.14 1.51
CA SER A 14 -3.04 -1.19 2.97
C SER A 14 -3.82 -2.35 3.56
N ASN A 15 -5.02 -2.64 3.04
CA ASN A 15 -5.80 -3.81 3.47
C ASN A 15 -5.06 -5.10 3.15
N ASP A 16 -4.48 -5.21 1.95
CA ASP A 16 -3.69 -6.38 1.56
C ASP A 16 -2.46 -6.53 2.47
N LEU A 17 -1.81 -5.42 2.78
CA LEU A 17 -0.65 -5.41 3.67
C LEU A 17 -1.00 -5.95 5.06
N VAL A 18 -2.13 -5.53 5.62
CA VAL A 18 -2.58 -6.00 6.94
C VAL A 18 -2.78 -7.51 6.92
N GLY A 19 -3.47 -8.04 5.90
CA GLY A 19 -3.70 -9.48 5.78
C GLY A 19 -2.42 -10.28 5.65
N ASP A 20 -1.48 -9.80 4.82
CA ASP A 20 -0.20 -10.47 4.63
C ASP A 20 0.69 -10.39 5.87
N ALA A 21 0.65 -9.27 6.59
CA ALA A 21 1.40 -9.12 7.83
C ALA A 21 0.91 -10.10 8.91
N GLU A 22 -0.41 -10.31 9.00
CA GLU A 22 -0.98 -11.30 9.92
C GLU A 22 -0.50 -12.70 9.59
N LYS A 23 -0.52 -13.07 8.30
CA LYS A 23 -0.04 -14.37 7.84
C LYS A 23 1.45 -14.55 8.11
N GLN A 24 2.25 -13.52 7.91
CA GLN A 24 3.67 -13.56 8.22
C GLN A 24 3.88 -13.80 9.72
N GLY A 25 3.12 -13.13 10.57
CA GLY A 25 3.17 -13.32 12.01
C GLY A 25 2.88 -14.75 12.43
N SER A 26 2.12 -15.51 11.62
CA SER A 26 1.84 -16.92 11.84
C SER A 26 2.86 -17.86 11.17
N GLY A 27 3.94 -17.31 10.61
CA GLY A 27 5.02 -18.11 10.04
C GLY A 27 5.03 -18.19 8.51
N ASN A 28 4.14 -17.52 7.80
CA ASN A 28 4.09 -17.54 6.33
C ASN A 28 5.09 -16.55 5.75
N GLN A 29 6.25 -17.04 5.30
CA GLN A 29 7.31 -16.17 4.77
C GLN A 29 6.95 -15.56 3.40
N ALA A 30 6.18 -16.26 2.58
CA ALA A 30 5.73 -15.72 1.30
C ALA A 30 4.83 -14.49 1.52
N ALA A 31 3.99 -14.52 2.56
CA ALA A 31 3.18 -13.36 2.93
C ALA A 31 4.05 -12.17 3.35
N GLY A 32 5.16 -12.43 4.03
CA GLY A 32 6.12 -11.40 4.39
C GLY A 32 6.73 -10.70 3.18
N ARG A 33 7.07 -11.47 2.14
CA ARG A 33 7.57 -10.91 0.89
C ARG A 33 6.52 -10.03 0.21
N ARG A 34 5.27 -10.51 0.15
CA ARG A 34 4.16 -9.71 -0.42
C ARG A 34 3.94 -8.43 0.38
N ALA A 35 4.02 -8.50 1.70
CA ALA A 35 3.86 -7.34 2.57
C ALA A 35 4.95 -6.29 2.28
N ARG A 36 6.20 -6.71 2.10
CA ARG A 36 7.28 -5.78 1.78
C ARG A 36 7.09 -5.13 0.41
N VAL A 37 6.65 -5.90 -0.59
CA VAL A 37 6.35 -5.35 -1.92
C VAL A 37 5.20 -4.35 -1.83
N ALA A 38 4.15 -4.68 -1.11
CA ALA A 38 2.99 -3.80 -0.93
C ALA A 38 3.39 -2.50 -0.23
N SER A 39 4.23 -2.59 0.81
CA SER A 39 4.67 -1.39 1.54
C SER A 39 5.47 -0.44 0.63
N GLY A 40 6.29 -0.97 -0.27
CA GLY A 40 7.01 -0.17 -1.25
C GLY A 40 6.07 0.53 -2.23
N LYS A 41 5.05 -0.17 -2.70
CA LYS A 41 4.03 0.43 -3.59
C LYS A 41 3.23 1.51 -2.87
N ILE A 42 2.86 1.28 -1.63
CA ILE A 42 2.13 2.26 -0.81
C ILE A 42 2.97 3.53 -0.67
N ALA A 43 4.25 3.41 -0.35
CA ALA A 43 5.13 4.55 -0.21
C ALA A 43 5.21 5.38 -1.49
N LYS A 44 5.29 4.71 -2.64
CA LYS A 44 5.31 5.37 -3.95
C LYS A 44 4.00 6.10 -4.23
N LEU A 45 2.88 5.44 -3.96
CA LEU A 45 1.56 6.05 -4.16
C LEU A 45 1.33 7.23 -3.22
N CYS A 46 1.82 7.15 -1.99
CA CYS A 46 1.72 8.26 -1.04
C CYS A 46 2.48 9.49 -1.56
N LYS A 47 3.63 9.29 -2.17
CA LYS A 47 4.40 10.39 -2.79
C LYS A 47 3.61 11.02 -3.94
N GLU A 48 3.03 10.18 -4.80
CA GLU A 48 2.20 10.65 -5.91
C GLU A 48 0.95 11.39 -5.41
N PHE A 49 0.34 10.89 -4.35
CA PHE A 49 -0.81 11.54 -3.71
C PHE A 49 -0.47 12.95 -3.25
N ARG A 50 0.68 13.12 -2.58
CA ARG A 50 1.08 14.45 -2.10
C ARG A 50 1.27 15.43 -3.26
N LYS A 51 1.87 14.98 -4.36
CA LYS A 51 2.04 15.81 -5.56
C LYS A 51 0.70 16.19 -6.17
N ALA A 52 -0.19 15.22 -6.34
CA ALA A 52 -1.51 15.46 -6.93
C ALA A 52 -2.35 16.39 -6.06
N SER A 53 -2.29 16.20 -4.74
CA SER A 53 -3.03 17.02 -3.79
C SER A 53 -2.58 18.47 -3.81
N LEU A 54 -1.28 18.72 -3.94
CA LEU A 54 -0.76 20.08 -4.02
C LEU A 54 -1.14 20.78 -5.32
N ALA A 55 -1.33 20.02 -6.40
CA ALA A 55 -1.71 20.55 -7.72
C ALA A 55 -3.23 20.70 -7.87
N ALA A 56 -4.00 20.11 -7.00
CA ALA A 56 -5.45 20.11 -7.11
C ALA A 56 -6.09 21.45 -6.71
#